data_f5eeeda508924833121b7e8cdc840d13
#
_entry.id   f5eeeda508924833121b7e8cdc840d13
#
_cell.length_a   1.000
_cell.length_b   1.000
_cell.length_c   1.000
_cell.angle_alpha   90.00
_cell.angle_beta   90.00
_cell.angle_gamma   90.00
#
_symmetry.space_group_name_H-M   'P 1'
#
loop_
_entity.id
_entity.type
_entity.pdbx_description
1 polymer ?
#
loop_
_entity_poly.entity_id
_entity_poly.type
_entity_poly.pdbx_seq_one_letter_code
_entity_poly.pdbx_strand_id
1 'polypeptide(L)'
;MRGIFSAGVMDVMMENGIRFDGIIGVSAGAAFGVNYKSGQIGRAIRYNAKYCHDKRYCGIGSLLKTGNLFNTDFCYGEVPLKLDIFDFDAFEKDPTPFYITCTDVESGKPVYHEYTGRNDHGFDWIRASASLPLVSQIVEIDGAKLLDGGISDSIPVAYFESIGYTKNIVILTQPQNYRKEKNRMLPLIRMKYRKYSNLIKALENRHLMYNAELDLIAKQEKRGELFVIRPDSPLPVKRAEKDPAKLETCYEIGRQTAEKELARLIAFMKANH
;
A
#
# COMPACT_ATOMS: atom_id res chain seq x y z
N MET A 1 0.59 0.20 -9.89
CA MET A 1 -0.90 0.31 -9.96
C MET A 1 -1.69 -0.93 -9.50
N ARG A 2 -1.03 -2.05 -9.15
CA ARG A 2 -1.72 -3.25 -8.66
C ARG A 2 -2.59 -3.04 -7.42
N GLY A 3 -2.27 -2.06 -6.57
CA GLY A 3 -3.11 -1.69 -5.41
C GLY A 3 -4.55 -1.31 -5.75
N ILE A 4 -4.86 -1.00 -7.03
CA ILE A 4 -6.24 -0.76 -7.49
C ILE A 4 -7.14 -2.01 -7.28
N PHE A 5 -6.58 -3.22 -7.35
CA PHE A 5 -7.25 -4.44 -6.92
C PHE A 5 -7.69 -4.34 -5.45
N SER A 6 -6.75 -3.92 -4.56
CA SER A 6 -7.08 -3.75 -3.13
C SER A 6 -8.15 -2.68 -2.91
N ALA A 7 -8.18 -1.62 -3.72
CA ALA A 7 -9.23 -0.61 -3.65
C ALA A 7 -10.61 -1.22 -3.96
N GLY A 8 -10.71 -2.06 -5.01
CA GLY A 8 -11.95 -2.78 -5.33
C GLY A 8 -12.42 -3.69 -4.19
N VAL A 9 -11.48 -4.41 -3.56
CA VAL A 9 -11.77 -5.25 -2.39
C VAL A 9 -12.28 -4.41 -1.22
N MET A 10 -11.60 -3.30 -0.91
CA MET A 10 -11.96 -2.42 0.20
C MET A 10 -13.33 -1.75 -0.01
N ASP A 11 -13.65 -1.37 -1.25
CA ASP A 11 -14.94 -0.74 -1.55
C ASP A 11 -16.10 -1.73 -1.33
N VAL A 12 -15.97 -2.99 -1.73
CA VAL A 12 -16.97 -4.04 -1.42
C VAL A 12 -17.10 -4.25 0.09
N MET A 13 -16.01 -4.22 0.84
CA MET A 13 -16.05 -4.31 2.30
C MET A 13 -16.81 -3.12 2.91
N MET A 14 -16.54 -1.89 2.44
CA MET A 14 -17.25 -0.69 2.91
C MET A 14 -18.75 -0.73 2.59
N GLU A 15 -19.12 -1.14 1.38
CA GLU A 15 -20.51 -1.29 0.92
C GLU A 15 -21.29 -2.30 1.78
N ASN A 16 -20.61 -3.30 2.33
CA ASN A 16 -21.19 -4.31 3.20
C ASN A 16 -21.01 -4.01 4.70
N GLY A 17 -20.60 -2.79 5.05
CA GLY A 17 -20.50 -2.34 6.44
C GLY A 17 -19.42 -3.06 7.26
N ILE A 18 -18.45 -3.70 6.61
CA ILE A 18 -17.33 -4.38 7.30
C ILE A 18 -16.45 -3.32 7.94
N ARG A 19 -16.08 -3.51 9.21
CA ARG A 19 -15.19 -2.65 9.99
C ARG A 19 -14.16 -3.49 10.71
N PHE A 20 -13.03 -2.86 11.03
CA PHE A 20 -11.89 -3.48 11.69
C PHE A 20 -11.46 -2.67 12.91
N ASP A 21 -10.81 -3.33 13.88
CA ASP A 21 -10.26 -2.69 15.08
C ASP A 21 -8.97 -1.92 14.80
N GLY A 22 -8.32 -2.18 13.66
CA GLY A 22 -7.13 -1.47 13.20
C GLY A 22 -6.85 -1.77 11.73
N ILE A 23 -6.12 -0.87 11.08
CA ILE A 23 -5.74 -0.96 9.66
C ILE A 23 -4.25 -0.67 9.54
N ILE A 24 -3.54 -1.46 8.73
CA ILE A 24 -2.14 -1.18 8.38
C ILE A 24 -1.95 -1.22 6.87
N GLY A 25 -1.29 -0.21 6.33
CA GLY A 25 -1.03 -0.07 4.90
C GLY A 25 0.44 0.13 4.57
N VAL A 26 0.84 -0.43 3.42
CA VAL A 26 2.18 -0.28 2.86
C VAL A 26 2.08 0.24 1.44
N SER A 27 2.78 1.33 1.10
CA SER A 27 2.82 1.87 -0.27
C SER A 27 1.41 2.16 -0.80
N ALA A 28 0.98 1.50 -1.87
CA ALA A 28 -0.38 1.62 -2.38
C ALA A 28 -1.46 1.22 -1.35
N GLY A 29 -1.13 0.30 -0.43
CA GLY A 29 -2.02 -0.08 0.67
C GLY A 29 -2.25 1.08 1.65
N ALA A 30 -1.24 1.89 1.92
CA ALA A 30 -1.40 3.12 2.70
C ALA A 30 -2.21 4.18 1.93
N ALA A 31 -1.83 4.43 0.66
CA ALA A 31 -2.47 5.45 -0.18
C ALA A 31 -3.96 5.19 -0.47
N PHE A 32 -4.38 3.94 -0.49
CA PHE A 32 -5.78 3.57 -0.74
C PHE A 32 -6.53 3.23 0.56
N GLY A 33 -5.84 2.68 1.55
CA GLY A 33 -6.42 2.35 2.86
C GLY A 33 -6.99 3.55 3.62
N VAL A 34 -6.43 4.74 3.43
CA VAL A 34 -7.00 5.97 4.02
C VAL A 34 -8.42 6.24 3.55
N ASN A 35 -8.77 5.85 2.29
CA ASN A 35 -10.15 5.99 1.79
C ASN A 35 -11.09 4.99 2.46
N TYR A 36 -10.60 3.82 2.88
CA TYR A 36 -11.39 2.87 3.65
C TYR A 36 -11.77 3.45 5.02
N LYS A 37 -10.81 4.00 5.75
CA LYS A 37 -11.06 4.64 7.05
C LYS A 37 -11.97 5.88 6.91
N SER A 38 -11.78 6.71 5.88
CA SER A 38 -12.64 7.88 5.63
C SER A 38 -14.00 7.53 5.00
N GLY A 39 -14.27 6.25 4.67
CA GLY A 39 -15.53 5.83 4.06
C GLY A 39 -15.74 6.30 2.62
N GLN A 40 -14.68 6.68 1.91
CA GLN A 40 -14.76 7.26 0.55
C GLN A 40 -14.74 6.18 -0.54
N ILE A 41 -15.86 5.47 -0.69
CA ILE A 41 -16.07 4.43 -1.71
C ILE A 41 -15.81 5.00 -3.12
N GLY A 42 -15.10 4.24 -3.96
CA GLY A 42 -14.81 4.59 -5.36
C GLY A 42 -13.75 5.68 -5.52
N ARG A 43 -13.29 6.35 -4.46
CA ARG A 43 -12.35 7.46 -4.59
C ARG A 43 -11.02 7.01 -5.21
N ALA A 44 -10.47 5.88 -4.77
CA ALA A 44 -9.19 5.39 -5.27
C ALA A 44 -9.20 5.13 -6.77
N ILE A 45 -10.21 4.44 -7.31
CA ILE A 45 -10.32 4.21 -8.76
C ILE A 45 -10.61 5.50 -9.52
N ARG A 46 -11.50 6.35 -9.00
CA ARG A 46 -11.93 7.59 -9.66
C ARG A 46 -10.76 8.52 -10.00
N TYR A 47 -9.91 8.87 -9.02
CA TYR A 47 -8.79 9.77 -9.33
C TYR A 47 -7.68 9.08 -10.12
N ASN A 48 -7.43 7.78 -9.90
CA ASN A 48 -6.42 7.06 -10.67
C ASN A 48 -6.81 6.94 -12.15
N ALA A 49 -8.05 6.53 -12.47
CA ALA A 49 -8.53 6.45 -13.86
C ALA A 49 -8.58 7.82 -14.53
N LYS A 50 -9.05 8.84 -13.80
CA LYS A 50 -9.16 10.22 -14.33
C LYS A 50 -7.81 10.82 -14.68
N TYR A 51 -6.77 10.60 -13.84
CA TYR A 51 -5.49 11.29 -13.97
C TYR A 51 -4.35 10.43 -14.51
N CYS A 52 -4.53 9.14 -14.79
CA CYS A 52 -3.45 8.27 -15.28
C CYS A 52 -2.79 8.77 -16.59
N HIS A 53 -3.51 9.52 -17.42
CA HIS A 53 -3.00 10.19 -18.63
C HIS A 53 -2.42 11.58 -18.39
N ASP A 54 -2.70 12.21 -17.24
CA ASP A 54 -2.23 13.56 -16.96
C ASP A 54 -0.70 13.55 -16.79
N LYS A 55 -0.02 14.38 -17.56
CA LYS A 55 1.45 14.51 -17.50
C LYS A 55 1.95 14.97 -16.11
N ARG A 56 1.07 15.63 -15.33
CA ARG A 56 1.35 16.02 -13.94
C ARG A 56 1.25 14.85 -12.97
N TYR A 57 0.48 13.80 -13.30
CA TYR A 57 0.25 12.68 -12.40
C TYR A 57 1.48 11.76 -12.30
N CYS A 58 1.93 11.21 -13.43
CA CYS A 58 3.01 10.22 -13.44
C CYS A 58 3.75 10.22 -14.78
N GLY A 59 5.08 10.12 -14.74
CA GLY A 59 5.85 9.91 -15.96
C GLY A 59 7.31 10.31 -15.85
N ILE A 60 8.06 10.04 -16.93
CA ILE A 60 9.50 10.36 -17.05
C ILE A 60 9.71 11.88 -16.93
N GLY A 61 8.80 12.71 -17.47
CA GLY A 61 8.88 14.16 -17.33
C GLY A 61 8.82 14.63 -15.87
N SER A 62 7.95 14.02 -15.05
CA SER A 62 7.92 14.27 -13.62
C SER A 62 9.22 13.84 -12.95
N LEU A 63 9.71 12.63 -13.27
CA LEU A 63 10.94 12.09 -12.70
C LEU A 63 12.15 12.99 -13.00
N LEU A 64 12.30 13.48 -14.22
CA LEU A 64 13.40 14.37 -14.60
C LEU A 64 13.31 15.75 -13.95
N LYS A 65 12.08 16.28 -13.81
CA LYS A 65 11.85 17.63 -13.28
C LYS A 65 11.85 17.68 -11.74
N THR A 66 11.33 16.65 -11.07
CA THR A 66 11.09 16.66 -9.63
C THR A 66 11.86 15.57 -8.85
N GLY A 67 12.52 14.64 -9.55
CA GLY A 67 13.10 13.45 -8.93
C GLY A 67 12.08 12.38 -8.53
N ASN A 68 10.79 12.58 -8.82
CA ASN A 68 9.70 11.69 -8.48
C ASN A 68 8.92 11.26 -9.73
N LEU A 69 8.72 9.95 -9.90
CA LEU A 69 7.93 9.39 -11.00
C LEU A 69 6.46 9.84 -10.91
N PHE A 70 5.89 9.79 -9.69
CA PHE A 70 4.63 10.42 -9.34
C PHE A 70 4.91 11.81 -8.80
N ASN A 71 4.29 12.83 -9.40
CA ASN A 71 4.53 14.21 -8.99
C ASN A 71 3.92 14.45 -7.61
N THR A 72 4.74 14.85 -6.66
CA THR A 72 4.36 15.03 -5.25
C THR A 72 3.28 16.09 -5.09
N ASP A 73 3.49 17.28 -5.66
CA ASP A 73 2.58 18.40 -5.50
C ASP A 73 1.21 18.12 -6.11
N PHE A 74 1.20 17.39 -7.22
CA PHE A 74 -0.05 17.00 -7.86
C PHE A 74 -0.75 15.85 -7.12
N CYS A 75 -0.03 14.74 -6.84
CA CYS A 75 -0.66 13.52 -6.30
C CYS A 75 -1.04 13.63 -4.82
N TYR A 76 -0.24 14.33 -4.02
CA TYR A 76 -0.42 14.46 -2.57
C TYR A 76 -0.85 15.88 -2.14
N GLY A 77 -0.89 16.83 -3.06
CA GLY A 77 -1.36 18.21 -2.84
C GLY A 77 -2.63 18.50 -3.63
N GLU A 78 -2.51 18.74 -4.96
CA GLU A 78 -3.63 19.22 -5.77
C GLU A 78 -4.80 18.24 -5.84
N VAL A 79 -4.54 16.93 -6.08
CA VAL A 79 -5.59 15.92 -6.17
C VAL A 79 -6.39 15.82 -4.87
N PRO A 80 -5.78 15.49 -3.72
CA PRO A 80 -6.56 15.28 -2.49
C PRO A 80 -7.10 16.55 -1.84
N LEU A 81 -6.55 17.73 -2.15
CA LEU A 81 -6.98 18.96 -1.52
C LEU A 81 -7.92 19.82 -2.39
N LYS A 82 -7.99 19.55 -3.72
CA LYS A 82 -8.74 20.42 -4.65
C LYS A 82 -9.54 19.66 -5.71
N LEU A 83 -9.01 18.57 -6.28
CA LEU A 83 -9.56 17.94 -7.48
C LEU A 83 -10.44 16.73 -7.19
N ASP A 84 -10.08 15.94 -6.20
CA ASP A 84 -10.82 14.80 -5.67
C ASP A 84 -10.59 14.78 -4.15
N ILE A 85 -11.35 15.63 -3.46
CA ILE A 85 -11.10 16.02 -2.06
C ILE A 85 -11.12 14.79 -1.15
N PHE A 86 -10.05 14.68 -0.35
CA PHE A 86 -9.98 13.69 0.71
C PHE A 86 -10.70 14.22 1.96
N ASP A 87 -11.57 13.41 2.52
CA ASP A 87 -12.33 13.75 3.71
C ASP A 87 -11.51 13.47 4.97
N PHE A 88 -10.71 14.47 5.36
CA PHE A 88 -9.94 14.41 6.59
C PHE A 88 -10.83 14.35 7.82
N ASP A 89 -11.97 15.04 7.81
CA ASP A 89 -12.85 15.10 8.97
C ASP A 89 -13.49 13.72 9.24
N ALA A 90 -13.91 13.01 8.19
CA ALA A 90 -14.37 11.64 8.32
C ALA A 90 -13.24 10.69 8.77
N PHE A 91 -12.03 10.85 8.21
CA PHE A 91 -10.87 10.06 8.61
C PHE A 91 -10.51 10.25 10.09
N GLU A 92 -10.44 11.50 10.55
CA GLU A 92 -10.05 11.85 11.93
C GLU A 92 -11.14 11.50 12.95
N LYS A 93 -12.42 11.52 12.54
CA LYS A 93 -13.57 11.15 13.38
C LYS A 93 -13.71 9.64 13.61
N ASP A 94 -13.27 8.83 12.64
CA ASP A 94 -13.29 7.37 12.79
C ASP A 94 -12.21 6.93 13.80
N PRO A 95 -12.57 6.22 14.90
CA PRO A 95 -11.64 5.89 15.96
C PRO A 95 -10.66 4.77 15.60
N THR A 96 -10.82 4.10 14.46
CA THR A 96 -9.97 2.97 14.05
C THR A 96 -8.53 3.42 13.85
N PRO A 97 -7.53 2.87 14.58
CA PRO A 97 -6.13 3.17 14.34
C PRO A 97 -5.70 2.81 12.92
N PHE A 98 -4.96 3.71 12.28
CA PHE A 98 -4.44 3.53 10.92
C PHE A 98 -2.92 3.62 10.92
N TYR A 99 -2.27 2.50 10.64
CA TYR A 99 -0.82 2.41 10.62
C TYR A 99 -0.26 2.49 9.20
N ILE A 100 0.84 3.21 9.05
CA ILE A 100 1.60 3.32 7.80
C ILE A 100 2.98 2.72 8.01
N THR A 101 3.37 1.82 7.11
CA THR A 101 4.72 1.26 7.13
C THR A 101 5.63 2.02 6.18
N CYS A 102 6.74 2.50 6.69
CA CYS A 102 7.84 3.08 5.92
C CYS A 102 9.14 2.31 6.19
N THR A 103 10.19 2.61 5.43
CA THR A 103 11.54 2.11 5.69
C THR A 103 12.43 3.28 6.06
N ASP A 104 13.06 3.23 7.24
CA ASP A 104 14.09 4.19 7.61
C ASP A 104 15.37 3.93 6.82
N VAL A 105 15.86 4.96 6.15
CA VAL A 105 16.99 4.88 5.20
C VAL A 105 18.32 4.62 5.92
N GLU A 106 18.50 5.13 7.12
CA GLU A 106 19.75 5.01 7.88
C GLU A 106 19.91 3.59 8.46
N SER A 107 18.85 3.06 9.07
CA SER A 107 18.87 1.73 9.70
C SER A 107 18.51 0.60 8.73
N GLY A 108 17.79 0.89 7.63
CA GLY A 108 17.21 -0.11 6.74
C GLY A 108 16.06 -0.91 7.36
N LYS A 109 15.55 -0.50 8.53
CA LYS A 109 14.49 -1.16 9.28
C LYS A 109 13.11 -0.57 8.97
N PRO A 110 12.02 -1.31 9.20
CA PRO A 110 10.68 -0.78 9.09
C PRO A 110 10.40 0.24 10.21
N VAL A 111 9.62 1.25 9.86
CA VAL A 111 9.00 2.23 10.76
C VAL A 111 7.50 2.07 10.60
N TYR A 112 6.82 1.87 11.70
CA TYR A 112 5.36 1.76 11.75
C TYR A 112 4.82 2.98 12.47
N HIS A 113 4.11 3.81 11.75
CA HIS A 113 3.59 5.07 12.26
C HIS A 113 2.06 5.01 12.33
N GLU A 114 1.50 5.31 13.48
CA GLU A 114 0.06 5.50 13.64
C GLU A 114 -0.32 6.88 13.12
N TYR A 115 -0.93 6.89 11.92
CA TYR A 115 -1.27 8.11 11.21
C TYR A 115 -2.62 8.65 11.66
N THR A 116 -2.61 9.89 12.15
CA THR A 116 -3.79 10.52 12.76
C THR A 116 -4.49 11.54 11.87
N GLY A 117 -3.95 11.88 10.70
CA GLY A 117 -4.64 12.73 9.73
C GLY A 117 -3.93 14.04 9.39
N ARG A 118 -4.71 15.12 9.27
CA ARG A 118 -4.27 16.42 8.74
C ARG A 118 -3.08 17.02 9.49
N ASN A 119 -3.11 16.98 10.82
CA ASN A 119 -2.09 17.57 11.69
C ASN A 119 -0.85 16.68 11.84
N ASP A 120 -0.85 15.49 11.26
CA ASP A 120 0.25 14.54 11.25
C ASP A 120 0.98 14.59 9.90
N HIS A 121 1.58 15.74 9.58
CA HIS A 121 2.29 16.03 8.33
C HIS A 121 1.44 15.83 7.05
N GLY A 122 0.11 15.93 7.15
CA GLY A 122 -0.79 15.78 6.00
C GLY A 122 -0.59 14.44 5.29
N PHE A 123 -0.23 14.44 4.01
CA PHE A 123 0.00 13.21 3.24
C PHE A 123 1.45 12.74 3.20
N ASP A 124 2.37 13.35 3.95
CA ASP A 124 3.80 13.02 3.84
C ASP A 124 4.14 11.60 4.28
N TRP A 125 3.50 11.07 5.32
CA TRP A 125 3.65 9.67 5.71
C TRP A 125 3.21 8.69 4.61
N ILE A 126 2.08 8.99 3.95
CA ILE A 126 1.56 8.19 2.83
C ILE A 126 2.52 8.27 1.65
N ARG A 127 3.03 9.48 1.35
CA ARG A 127 4.05 9.72 0.31
C ARG A 127 5.33 8.95 0.62
N ALA A 128 5.81 8.97 1.85
CA ALA A 128 7.00 8.24 2.28
C ALA A 128 6.83 6.74 2.06
N SER A 129 5.70 6.18 2.52
CA SER A 129 5.36 4.77 2.33
C SER A 129 5.30 4.34 0.86
N ALA A 130 4.97 5.26 -0.06
CA ALA A 130 4.90 5.01 -1.50
C ALA A 130 6.15 5.45 -2.28
N SER A 131 7.21 5.94 -1.61
CA SER A 131 8.43 6.45 -2.23
C SER A 131 9.41 5.32 -2.58
N LEU A 132 9.29 4.81 -3.81
CA LEU A 132 10.13 3.72 -4.32
C LEU A 132 11.56 4.18 -4.62
N PRO A 133 12.59 3.38 -4.28
CA PRO A 133 13.98 3.66 -4.64
C PRO A 133 14.16 3.87 -6.15
N LEU A 134 15.09 4.75 -6.51
CA LEU A 134 15.45 5.17 -7.86
C LEU A 134 14.42 6.08 -8.56
N VAL A 135 13.15 5.95 -8.25
CA VAL A 135 12.06 6.68 -8.92
C VAL A 135 11.31 7.65 -8.00
N SER A 136 11.79 7.79 -6.77
CA SER A 136 11.32 8.81 -5.81
C SER A 136 12.49 9.38 -5.02
N GLN A 137 12.28 10.55 -4.45
CA GLN A 137 13.17 11.13 -3.47
C GLN A 137 12.95 10.51 -2.08
N ILE A 138 13.96 10.60 -1.22
CA ILE A 138 13.83 10.32 0.20
C ILE A 138 12.90 11.38 0.80
N VAL A 139 11.98 10.96 1.65
CA VAL A 139 11.07 11.84 2.39
C VAL A 139 11.61 12.02 3.79
N GLU A 140 11.76 13.29 4.21
CA GLU A 140 12.18 13.61 5.57
C GLU A 140 10.96 14.05 6.40
N ILE A 141 10.74 13.39 7.53
CA ILE A 141 9.68 13.70 8.50
C ILE A 141 10.33 13.64 9.89
N ASP A 142 10.27 14.73 10.64
CA ASP A 142 10.83 14.84 12.00
C ASP A 142 12.28 14.35 12.14
N GLY A 143 13.10 14.61 11.10
CA GLY A 143 14.50 14.19 11.04
C GLY A 143 14.72 12.73 10.60
N ALA A 144 13.69 11.92 10.47
CA ALA A 144 13.76 10.58 9.90
C ALA A 144 13.77 10.63 8.37
N LYS A 145 14.65 9.88 7.73
CA LYS A 145 14.72 9.73 6.27
C LYS A 145 14.02 8.46 5.85
N LEU A 146 12.93 8.59 5.10
CA LEU A 146 12.00 7.51 4.83
C LEU A 146 11.87 7.20 3.34
N LEU A 147 11.67 5.93 3.04
CA LEU A 147 11.29 5.36 1.74
C LEU A 147 10.16 4.33 1.89
N ASP A 148 9.74 3.74 0.76
CA ASP A 148 8.66 2.75 0.67
C ASP A 148 8.81 1.63 1.70
N GLY A 149 7.77 1.40 2.50
CA GLY A 149 7.76 0.41 3.57
C GLY A 149 7.99 -1.01 3.07
N GLY A 150 7.56 -1.32 1.86
CA GLY A 150 7.78 -2.62 1.25
C GLY A 150 9.25 -2.95 0.94
N ILE A 151 10.21 -2.11 1.32
CA ILE A 151 11.64 -2.44 1.28
C ILE A 151 12.01 -3.35 2.46
N SER A 152 11.51 -3.04 3.65
CA SER A 152 11.88 -3.70 4.91
C SER A 152 10.77 -4.55 5.52
N ASP A 153 9.50 -4.26 5.22
CA ASP A 153 8.33 -5.05 5.59
C ASP A 153 7.21 -4.80 4.57
N SER A 154 6.98 -5.76 3.68
CA SER A 154 6.01 -5.59 2.58
C SER A 154 4.59 -5.99 2.96
N ILE A 155 4.43 -6.90 3.94
CA ILE A 155 3.14 -7.42 4.40
C ILE A 155 3.21 -7.55 5.93
N PRO A 156 2.98 -6.47 6.68
CA PRO A 156 3.34 -6.32 8.10
C PRO A 156 2.41 -7.08 9.07
N VAL A 157 2.07 -8.34 8.75
CA VAL A 157 1.23 -9.19 9.58
C VAL A 157 1.89 -9.46 10.93
N ALA A 158 3.18 -9.85 10.92
CA ALA A 158 3.90 -10.16 12.15
C ALA A 158 3.99 -8.95 13.11
N TYR A 159 4.20 -7.74 12.57
CA TYR A 159 4.14 -6.53 13.38
C TYR A 159 2.73 -6.31 13.95
N PHE A 160 1.70 -6.44 13.12
CA PHE A 160 0.33 -6.18 13.52
C PHE A 160 -0.12 -7.16 14.62
N GLU A 161 0.27 -8.42 14.52
CA GLU A 161 0.08 -9.43 15.58
C GLU A 161 0.83 -9.05 16.86
N SER A 162 2.05 -8.53 16.74
CA SER A 162 2.88 -8.17 17.91
C SER A 162 2.31 -7.02 18.75
N ILE A 163 1.44 -6.19 18.14
CA ILE A 163 0.74 -5.09 18.83
C ILE A 163 -0.71 -5.42 19.20
N GLY A 164 -1.11 -6.71 19.09
CA GLY A 164 -2.37 -7.22 19.62
C GLY A 164 -3.46 -7.51 18.59
N TYR A 165 -3.25 -7.24 17.29
CA TYR A 165 -4.22 -7.57 16.24
C TYR A 165 -4.01 -9.01 15.76
N THR A 166 -4.58 -9.97 16.49
CA THR A 166 -4.31 -11.40 16.27
C THR A 166 -5.18 -12.04 15.20
N LYS A 167 -6.27 -11.39 14.78
CA LYS A 167 -7.20 -11.89 13.77
C LYS A 167 -7.16 -11.00 12.53
N ASN A 168 -6.37 -11.37 11.53
CA ASN A 168 -6.04 -10.51 10.42
C ASN A 168 -6.72 -10.89 9.11
N ILE A 169 -7.11 -9.87 8.34
CA ILE A 169 -7.54 -9.99 6.94
C ILE A 169 -6.45 -9.34 6.08
N VAL A 170 -5.89 -10.12 5.17
CA VAL A 170 -4.75 -9.72 4.34
C VAL A 170 -5.18 -9.61 2.89
N ILE A 171 -5.04 -8.43 2.28
CA ILE A 171 -5.29 -8.22 0.86
C ILE A 171 -3.95 -8.25 0.12
N LEU A 172 -3.72 -9.29 -0.68
CA LEU A 172 -2.54 -9.45 -1.52
C LEU A 172 -2.86 -9.06 -2.97
N THR A 173 -1.89 -8.47 -3.66
CA THR A 173 -2.02 -8.07 -5.08
C THR A 173 -1.31 -9.02 -6.04
N GLN A 174 -0.94 -10.19 -5.55
CA GLN A 174 -0.26 -11.25 -6.30
C GLN A 174 -0.97 -12.58 -6.08
N PRO A 175 -1.01 -13.46 -7.08
CA PRO A 175 -1.60 -14.79 -6.95
C PRO A 175 -0.79 -15.68 -5.99
N GLN A 176 -1.40 -16.78 -5.54
CA GLN A 176 -0.85 -17.67 -4.51
C GLN A 176 0.55 -18.21 -4.82
N ASN A 177 0.82 -18.54 -6.09
CA ASN A 177 2.10 -19.13 -6.50
C ASN A 177 3.19 -18.09 -6.79
N TYR A 178 2.93 -16.82 -6.55
CA TYR A 178 3.93 -15.79 -6.78
C TYR A 178 5.10 -15.91 -5.82
N ARG A 179 6.30 -15.75 -6.37
CA ARG A 179 7.54 -15.58 -5.60
C ARG A 179 8.31 -14.37 -6.14
N LYS A 180 8.81 -13.56 -5.22
CA LYS A 180 9.58 -12.39 -5.55
C LYS A 180 10.99 -12.76 -5.92
N GLU A 181 11.44 -12.27 -7.08
CA GLU A 181 12.82 -12.41 -7.54
C GLU A 181 13.72 -11.30 -6.98
N LYS A 182 15.04 -11.58 -7.00
CA LYS A 182 16.08 -10.60 -6.67
C LYS A 182 15.99 -9.38 -7.58
N ASN A 183 16.18 -8.20 -6.99
CA ASN A 183 16.07 -6.94 -7.74
C ASN A 183 17.24 -6.78 -8.73
N ARG A 184 16.94 -6.70 -10.02
CA ARG A 184 17.94 -6.52 -11.10
C ARG A 184 18.59 -5.13 -11.11
N MET A 185 17.99 -4.15 -10.42
CA MET A 185 18.49 -2.78 -10.34
C MET A 185 19.48 -2.55 -9.20
N LEU A 186 19.92 -3.60 -8.50
CA LEU A 186 20.85 -3.49 -7.37
C LEU A 186 22.15 -2.72 -7.68
N PRO A 187 22.79 -2.84 -8.87
CA PRO A 187 23.96 -2.03 -9.17
C PRO A 187 23.69 -0.51 -9.12
N LEU A 188 22.57 -0.07 -9.68
CA LEU A 188 22.17 1.35 -9.64
C LEU A 188 21.77 1.79 -8.22
N ILE A 189 21.12 0.92 -7.46
CA ILE A 189 20.76 1.16 -6.06
C ILE A 189 22.04 1.37 -5.23
N ARG A 190 23.02 0.49 -5.35
CA ARG A 190 24.31 0.62 -4.65
C ARG A 190 25.04 1.93 -4.99
N MET A 191 25.00 2.35 -6.25
CA MET A 191 25.60 3.61 -6.69
C MET A 191 24.86 4.82 -6.09
N LYS A 192 23.54 4.88 -6.20
CA LYS A 192 22.71 6.01 -5.72
C LYS A 192 22.75 6.13 -4.19
N TYR A 193 22.63 5.00 -3.49
CA TYR A 193 22.48 4.94 -2.03
C TYR A 193 23.76 4.52 -1.30
N ARG A 194 24.95 4.74 -1.90
CA ARG A 194 26.25 4.31 -1.34
C ARG A 194 26.52 4.74 0.10
N LYS A 195 25.89 5.83 0.56
CA LYS A 195 25.97 6.32 1.94
C LYS A 195 25.13 5.53 2.94
N TYR A 196 24.18 4.70 2.46
CA TYR A 196 23.17 4.02 3.27
C TYR A 196 23.31 2.50 3.14
N SER A 197 24.35 1.96 3.76
CA SER A 197 24.67 0.53 3.65
C SER A 197 23.55 -0.39 4.14
N ASN A 198 22.83 0.02 5.19
CA ASN A 198 21.73 -0.76 5.73
C ASN A 198 20.52 -0.79 4.79
N LEU A 199 20.18 0.34 4.15
CA LEU A 199 19.15 0.38 3.09
C LEU A 199 19.53 -0.55 1.93
N ILE A 200 20.80 -0.55 1.51
CA ILE A 200 21.28 -1.44 0.43
C ILE A 200 21.07 -2.90 0.83
N LYS A 201 21.44 -3.29 2.06
CA LYS A 201 21.22 -4.65 2.58
C LYS A 201 19.74 -5.03 2.59
N ALA A 202 18.86 -4.12 3.03
CA ALA A 202 17.41 -4.34 3.02
C ALA A 202 16.91 -4.59 1.59
N LEU A 203 17.33 -3.78 0.61
CA LEU A 203 16.96 -3.93 -0.80
C LEU A 203 17.51 -5.21 -1.45
N GLU A 204 18.71 -5.64 -1.06
CA GLU A 204 19.31 -6.91 -1.50
C GLU A 204 18.51 -8.11 -1.00
N ASN A 205 18.06 -8.07 0.25
CA ASN A 205 17.34 -9.14 0.93
C ASN A 205 15.81 -9.05 0.78
N ARG A 206 15.29 -7.99 0.15
CA ARG A 206 13.86 -7.76 0.00
C ARG A 206 13.08 -8.96 -0.54
N HIS A 207 13.66 -9.71 -1.48
CA HIS A 207 13.01 -10.88 -2.05
C HIS A 207 12.92 -12.03 -1.04
N LEU A 208 13.91 -12.20 -0.18
CA LEU A 208 13.90 -13.21 0.88
C LEU A 208 12.86 -12.87 1.93
N MET A 209 12.86 -11.62 2.40
CA MET A 209 11.89 -11.12 3.37
C MET A 209 10.45 -11.29 2.85
N TYR A 210 10.15 -10.78 1.65
CA TYR A 210 8.83 -10.87 1.05
C TYR A 210 8.34 -12.33 0.90
N ASN A 211 9.22 -13.24 0.48
CA ASN A 211 8.86 -14.64 0.34
C ASN A 211 8.63 -15.32 1.69
N ALA A 212 9.38 -14.94 2.74
CA ALA A 212 9.16 -15.41 4.10
C ALA A 212 7.80 -14.92 4.65
N GLU A 213 7.41 -13.67 4.38
CA GLU A 213 6.08 -13.15 4.70
C GLU A 213 4.98 -13.95 4.01
N LEU A 214 5.13 -14.26 2.72
CA LEU A 214 4.17 -15.10 2.00
C LEU A 214 4.07 -16.52 2.59
N ASP A 215 5.18 -17.10 3.02
CA ASP A 215 5.20 -18.44 3.63
C ASP A 215 4.54 -18.43 5.02
N LEU A 216 4.75 -17.36 5.82
CA LEU A 216 4.06 -17.16 7.09
C LEU A 216 2.54 -17.07 6.87
N ILE A 217 2.11 -16.18 5.94
CA ILE A 217 0.70 -15.98 5.60
C ILE A 217 0.06 -17.30 5.14
N ALA A 218 0.70 -18.03 4.22
CA ALA A 218 0.17 -19.30 3.73
C ALA A 218 0.01 -20.35 4.85
N LYS A 219 0.92 -20.36 5.82
CA LYS A 219 0.85 -21.25 6.99
C LYS A 219 -0.30 -20.87 7.91
N GLN A 220 -0.48 -19.58 8.21
CA GLN A 220 -1.55 -19.09 9.07
C GLN A 220 -2.93 -19.21 8.39
N GLU A 221 -3.02 -18.91 7.08
CA GLU A 221 -4.24 -19.12 6.29
C GLU A 221 -4.70 -20.58 6.33
N LYS A 222 -3.78 -21.54 6.16
CA LYS A 222 -4.08 -22.98 6.24
C LYS A 222 -4.60 -23.40 7.61
N ARG A 223 -4.20 -22.71 8.68
CA ARG A 223 -4.68 -22.95 10.06
C ARG A 223 -5.96 -22.20 10.40
N GLY A 224 -6.45 -21.33 9.50
CA GLY A 224 -7.59 -20.48 9.77
C GLY A 224 -7.31 -19.31 10.73
N GLU A 225 -6.05 -19.00 11.00
CA GLU A 225 -5.61 -17.93 11.91
C GLU A 225 -5.75 -16.54 11.25
N LEU A 226 -5.68 -16.46 9.91
CA LEU A 226 -5.94 -15.27 9.14
C LEU A 226 -6.73 -15.58 7.86
N PHE A 227 -7.33 -14.54 7.28
CA PHE A 227 -8.10 -14.63 6.03
C PHE A 227 -7.37 -13.87 4.92
N VAL A 228 -7.23 -14.47 3.74
CA VAL A 228 -6.52 -13.85 2.61
C VAL A 228 -7.45 -13.64 1.43
N ILE A 229 -7.44 -12.42 0.90
CA ILE A 229 -8.07 -12.07 -0.38
C ILE A 229 -6.95 -11.77 -1.39
N ARG A 230 -6.92 -12.51 -2.49
CA ARG A 230 -5.89 -12.39 -3.54
C ARG A 230 -6.47 -12.67 -4.92
N PRO A 231 -5.88 -12.13 -6.00
CA PRO A 231 -6.30 -12.48 -7.35
C PRO A 231 -5.91 -13.91 -7.71
N ASP A 232 -6.74 -14.60 -8.49
CA ASP A 232 -6.48 -15.97 -8.96
C ASP A 232 -5.33 -16.01 -9.99
N SER A 233 -5.07 -14.90 -10.70
CA SER A 233 -4.05 -14.77 -11.75
C SER A 233 -3.36 -13.40 -11.68
N PRO A 234 -2.20 -13.20 -12.36
CA PRO A 234 -1.54 -11.90 -12.43
C PRO A 234 -2.45 -10.80 -12.94
N LEU A 235 -2.46 -9.67 -12.23
CA LEU A 235 -3.29 -8.51 -12.58
C LEU A 235 -2.84 -7.86 -13.90
N PRO A 236 -3.78 -7.36 -14.75
CA PRO A 236 -3.49 -6.86 -16.11
C PRO A 236 -2.88 -5.44 -16.14
N VAL A 237 -2.24 -5.01 -15.06
CA VAL A 237 -1.72 -3.64 -14.92
C VAL A 237 -0.21 -3.61 -14.69
N LYS A 238 0.46 -2.61 -15.27
CA LYS A 238 1.86 -2.30 -15.04
C LYS A 238 2.02 -1.46 -13.76
N ARG A 239 3.28 -1.28 -13.30
CA ARG A 239 3.61 -0.45 -12.13
C ARG A 239 3.14 1.00 -12.28
N ALA A 240 3.34 1.60 -13.46
CA ALA A 240 2.88 2.92 -13.84
C ALA A 240 1.93 2.77 -15.04
N GLU A 241 0.76 2.18 -14.79
CA GLU A 241 -0.27 2.00 -15.81
C GLU A 241 -0.88 3.35 -16.18
N LYS A 242 -1.10 3.56 -17.47
CA LYS A 242 -1.71 4.78 -18.01
C LYS A 242 -3.04 4.54 -18.71
N ASP A 243 -3.39 3.29 -18.92
CA ASP A 243 -4.65 2.90 -19.55
C ASP A 243 -5.76 2.81 -18.49
N PRO A 244 -6.74 3.74 -18.51
CA PRO A 244 -7.83 3.75 -17.54
C PRO A 244 -8.67 2.48 -17.61
N ALA A 245 -8.89 1.90 -18.79
CA ALA A 245 -9.66 0.66 -18.93
C ALA A 245 -8.98 -0.53 -18.24
N LYS A 246 -7.64 -0.58 -18.23
CA LYS A 246 -6.91 -1.60 -17.46
C LYS A 246 -6.98 -1.35 -15.96
N LEU A 247 -7.01 -0.10 -15.52
CA LEU A 247 -7.20 0.23 -14.10
C LEU A 247 -8.60 -0.18 -13.65
N GLU A 248 -9.63 0.13 -14.43
CA GLU A 248 -11.01 -0.28 -14.18
C GLU A 248 -11.14 -1.81 -14.15
N THR A 249 -10.56 -2.52 -15.14
CA THR A 249 -10.51 -3.99 -15.13
C THR A 249 -9.85 -4.54 -13.87
N CYS A 250 -8.72 -3.95 -13.45
CA CYS A 250 -8.02 -4.36 -12.24
C CYS A 250 -8.86 -4.13 -10.98
N TYR A 251 -9.59 -3.02 -10.91
CA TYR A 251 -10.53 -2.69 -9.85
C TYR A 251 -11.69 -3.68 -9.79
N GLU A 252 -12.30 -3.99 -10.93
CA GLU A 252 -13.42 -4.94 -11.04
C GLU A 252 -13.00 -6.37 -10.65
N ILE A 253 -11.78 -6.81 -11.00
CA ILE A 253 -11.24 -8.08 -10.50
C ILE A 253 -11.18 -8.07 -8.96
N GLY A 254 -10.81 -6.94 -8.34
CA GLY A 254 -10.81 -6.77 -6.89
C GLY A 254 -12.20 -6.90 -6.29
N ARG A 255 -13.18 -6.22 -6.87
CA ARG A 255 -14.59 -6.29 -6.46
C ARG A 255 -15.13 -7.73 -6.54
N GLN A 256 -15.04 -8.35 -7.72
CA GLN A 256 -15.51 -9.71 -7.95
C GLN A 256 -14.86 -10.73 -7.01
N THR A 257 -13.56 -10.57 -6.74
CA THR A 257 -12.86 -11.42 -5.77
C THR A 257 -13.42 -11.24 -4.36
N ALA A 258 -13.65 -10.01 -3.94
CA ALA A 258 -14.22 -9.73 -2.62
C ALA A 258 -15.68 -10.21 -2.50
N GLU A 259 -16.49 -10.00 -3.50
CA GLU A 259 -17.89 -10.48 -3.55
C GLU A 259 -17.96 -12.02 -3.45
N LYS A 260 -17.10 -12.72 -4.19
CA LYS A 260 -16.97 -14.18 -4.13
C LYS A 260 -16.59 -14.68 -2.74
N GLU A 261 -15.71 -13.97 -2.04
CA GLU A 261 -15.21 -14.35 -0.72
C GLU A 261 -16.02 -13.77 0.44
N LEU A 262 -17.01 -12.91 0.20
CA LEU A 262 -17.71 -12.12 1.22
C LEU A 262 -18.35 -12.97 2.31
N ALA A 263 -19.06 -14.03 1.94
CA ALA A 263 -19.72 -14.92 2.91
C ALA A 263 -18.69 -15.63 3.81
N ARG A 264 -17.57 -16.06 3.24
CA ARG A 264 -16.47 -16.70 3.99
C ARG A 264 -15.75 -15.70 4.90
N LEU A 265 -15.56 -14.46 4.44
CA LEU A 265 -14.98 -13.38 5.21
C LEU A 265 -15.86 -13.07 6.44
N ILE A 266 -17.16 -12.91 6.24
CA ILE A 266 -18.11 -12.66 7.35
C ILE A 266 -18.12 -13.83 8.34
N ALA A 267 -18.08 -15.07 7.85
CA ALA A 267 -17.99 -16.25 8.71
C ALA A 267 -16.69 -16.27 9.53
N PHE A 268 -15.55 -15.96 8.88
CA PHE A 268 -14.26 -15.84 9.56
C PHE A 268 -14.29 -14.76 10.65
N MET A 269 -14.86 -13.58 10.37
CA MET A 269 -14.95 -12.49 11.35
C MET A 269 -15.79 -12.85 12.57
N LYS A 270 -16.87 -13.66 12.38
CA LYS A 270 -17.79 -14.09 13.46
C LYS A 270 -17.26 -15.29 14.26
N ALA A 271 -16.34 -16.06 13.72
CA ALA A 271 -15.79 -17.21 14.43
C ALA A 271 -15.02 -16.73 15.67
N ASN A 272 -15.36 -17.26 16.84
CA ASN A 272 -14.59 -17.06 18.08
C ASN A 272 -13.38 -17.97 18.02
N HIS A 273 -12.18 -17.42 18.13
CA HIS A 273 -10.95 -18.16 18.28
C HIS A 273 -10.43 -18.02 19.70
#